data_26525b9d93d05c7bac710b79d1bd60f2
#
_entry.id   26525b9d93d05c7bac710b79d1bd60f2
#
_cell.length_a   1.000
_cell.length_b   1.000
_cell.length_c   1.000
_cell.angle_alpha   90.00
_cell.angle_beta   90.00
_cell.angle_gamma   90.00
#
_symmetry.space_group_name_H-M   'P 1'
#
loop_
_entity.id
_entity.type
_entity.pdbx_description
1 polymer ?
#
loop_
_entity_poly.entity_id
_entity_poly.type
_entity_poly.pdbx_seq_one_letter_code
_entity_poly.pdbx_strand_id
1 'polypeptide(L)'
;IKIKIQKEMNMVYHSGLYFTKNEHHHLQIKEFIETNDLIEKMQSDIKNRIQNEKDQKKELMFQVSSAAHDLRSPLTVIRGNAEFLQSTEQTPQTMECLKDLEQASIQLNDYFNHFIQYSKTFYDHDIQLENISIQQLTHQLKEHITPLLPRSTQFVFSNTVTPSTQIAIHSNLFFRAITNIINNAIQHQKENDAKIQLTMSQENNRLVLTIWNNQSTFSKNVLHHAGNLFYKEDQARTPSQESHFGLGLSFVKRVMKLHNGTMHLENIHNGAQVKLIIPIII
;
A
#
# COMPACT_ATOMS: atom_id res chain seq x y z
N ILE A 1 9.81 -32.56 48.18
CA ILE A 1 10.04 -31.20 47.64
C ILE A 1 11.00 -31.26 46.43
N LYS A 2 12.19 -31.83 46.54
CA LYS A 2 13.21 -31.85 45.46
C LYS A 2 12.70 -32.55 44.17
N ILE A 3 11.97 -33.66 44.30
CA ILE A 3 11.39 -34.38 43.15
C ILE A 3 10.30 -33.56 42.47
N LYS A 4 9.48 -32.81 43.22
CA LYS A 4 8.44 -31.95 42.67
C LYS A 4 9.04 -30.77 41.86
N ILE A 5 10.03 -30.10 42.43
CA ILE A 5 10.77 -29.03 41.74
C ILE A 5 11.36 -29.53 40.41
N GLN A 6 12.03 -30.70 40.45
CA GLN A 6 12.65 -31.30 39.27
C GLN A 6 11.59 -31.63 38.19
N LYS A 7 10.41 -32.13 38.59
CA LYS A 7 9.33 -32.44 37.65
C LYS A 7 8.76 -31.18 37.00
N GLU A 8 8.46 -30.15 37.77
CA GLU A 8 7.95 -28.86 37.22
C GLU A 8 8.99 -28.16 36.34
N MET A 9 10.28 -28.17 36.72
CA MET A 9 11.36 -27.65 35.91
C MET A 9 11.47 -28.36 34.55
N ASN A 10 11.38 -29.70 34.52
CA ASN A 10 11.40 -30.48 33.29
C ASN A 10 10.19 -30.15 32.39
N MET A 11 9.02 -29.91 32.95
CA MET A 11 7.81 -29.55 32.20
C MET A 11 8.00 -28.19 31.49
N VAL A 12 8.49 -27.17 32.20
CA VAL A 12 8.79 -25.85 31.63
C VAL A 12 9.88 -25.98 30.55
N TYR A 13 10.94 -26.75 30.78
CA TYR A 13 12.01 -26.99 29.82
C TYR A 13 11.50 -27.64 28.53
N HIS A 14 10.67 -28.68 28.66
CA HIS A 14 10.10 -29.35 27.47
C HIS A 14 9.13 -28.46 26.68
N SER A 15 8.30 -27.66 27.36
CA SER A 15 7.43 -26.71 26.66
C SER A 15 8.23 -25.67 25.85
N GLY A 16 9.34 -25.20 26.41
CA GLY A 16 10.22 -24.26 25.71
C GLY A 16 10.90 -24.86 24.49
N LEU A 17 11.36 -26.13 24.57
CA LEU A 17 12.08 -26.81 23.47
C LEU A 17 11.17 -27.24 22.31
N TYR A 18 9.99 -27.74 22.58
CA TYR A 18 9.16 -28.40 21.58
C TYR A 18 7.96 -27.59 21.10
N PHE A 19 7.82 -26.32 21.51
CA PHE A 19 6.66 -25.48 21.17
C PHE A 19 5.32 -26.19 21.50
N THR A 20 5.33 -27.06 22.47
CA THR A 20 4.13 -27.77 22.91
C THR A 20 3.38 -26.94 23.96
N LYS A 21 2.06 -26.89 23.82
CA LYS A 21 1.21 -26.24 24.81
C LYS A 21 1.17 -27.14 26.04
N ASN A 22 1.68 -26.67 27.18
CA ASN A 22 1.49 -27.40 28.45
C ASN A 22 0.02 -27.35 28.84
N GLU A 23 -0.54 -28.50 29.17
CA GLU A 23 -1.80 -28.53 29.91
C GLU A 23 -1.53 -27.93 31.28
N HIS A 24 -2.11 -26.76 31.58
CA HIS A 24 -1.86 -25.91 32.74
C HIS A 24 -2.12 -26.60 34.12
N HIS A 25 -2.44 -27.87 34.12
CA HIS A 25 -3.04 -28.50 35.31
C HIS A 25 -2.06 -28.89 36.42
N HIS A 26 -0.73 -28.68 36.29
CA HIS A 26 0.19 -29.25 37.26
C HIS A 26 1.32 -28.36 37.81
N LEU A 27 1.48 -27.12 37.32
CA LEU A 27 2.48 -26.19 37.90
C LEU A 27 1.88 -25.56 39.20
N GLN A 28 2.57 -25.65 40.29
CA GLN A 28 2.12 -25.13 41.61
C GLN A 28 3.09 -24.09 42.17
N ILE A 29 4.30 -24.00 41.61
CA ILE A 29 5.31 -23.04 42.05
C ILE A 29 5.13 -21.78 41.21
N LYS A 30 4.88 -20.65 41.86
CA LYS A 30 4.54 -19.38 41.23
C LYS A 30 5.59 -18.96 40.17
N GLU A 31 6.86 -19.09 40.48
CA GLU A 31 7.97 -18.75 39.58
C GLU A 31 7.97 -19.62 38.32
N PHE A 32 7.55 -20.88 38.40
CA PHE A 32 7.47 -21.74 37.23
C PHE A 32 6.24 -21.40 36.36
N ILE A 33 5.14 -21.00 36.99
CA ILE A 33 3.95 -20.52 36.27
C ILE A 33 4.30 -19.25 35.47
N GLU A 34 4.88 -18.25 36.12
CA GLU A 34 5.31 -17.00 35.48
C GLU A 34 6.32 -17.24 34.33
N THR A 35 7.26 -18.17 34.54
CA THR A 35 8.25 -18.53 33.51
C THR A 35 7.58 -19.24 32.33
N ASN A 36 6.65 -20.14 32.58
CA ASN A 36 5.90 -20.84 31.54
C ASN A 36 5.06 -19.88 30.70
N ASP A 37 4.35 -18.95 31.35
CA ASP A 37 3.56 -17.92 30.69
C ASP A 37 4.43 -17.03 29.80
N LEU A 38 5.64 -16.67 30.27
CA LEU A 38 6.60 -15.92 29.47
C LEU A 38 7.08 -16.71 28.27
N ILE A 39 7.38 -18.00 28.44
CA ILE A 39 7.79 -18.90 27.35
C ILE A 39 6.66 -19.03 26.32
N GLU A 40 5.41 -19.24 26.73
CA GLU A 40 4.27 -19.34 25.83
C GLU A 40 4.07 -18.03 25.04
N LYS A 41 4.22 -16.89 25.70
CA LYS A 41 4.18 -15.58 25.02
C LYS A 41 5.29 -15.44 23.99
N MET A 42 6.54 -15.77 24.34
CA MET A 42 7.67 -15.73 23.41
C MET A 42 7.47 -16.67 22.22
N GLN A 43 6.96 -17.88 22.46
CA GLN A 43 6.66 -18.84 21.37
C GLN A 43 5.58 -18.31 20.42
N SER A 44 4.52 -17.71 20.98
CA SER A 44 3.47 -17.07 20.18
C SER A 44 4.03 -15.93 19.34
N ASP A 45 4.87 -15.08 19.90
CA ASP A 45 5.50 -13.97 19.20
C ASP A 45 6.44 -14.47 18.09
N ILE A 46 7.25 -15.50 18.34
CA ILE A 46 8.11 -16.12 17.35
C ILE A 46 7.27 -16.74 16.23
N LYS A 47 6.22 -17.49 16.56
CA LYS A 47 5.34 -18.09 15.56
C LYS A 47 4.67 -17.05 14.69
N ASN A 48 4.21 -15.94 15.28
CA ASN A 48 3.61 -14.82 14.56
C ASN A 48 4.62 -14.14 13.64
N ARG A 49 5.87 -13.95 14.08
CA ARG A 49 6.95 -13.40 13.24
C ARG A 49 7.25 -14.30 12.05
N ILE A 50 7.43 -15.61 12.29
CA ILE A 50 7.68 -16.60 11.22
C ILE A 50 6.53 -16.61 10.21
N GLN A 51 5.28 -16.56 10.69
CA GLN A 51 4.12 -16.51 9.79
C GLN A 51 4.09 -15.23 8.98
N ASN A 52 4.34 -14.08 9.60
CA ASN A 52 4.43 -12.80 8.92
C ASN A 52 5.53 -12.77 7.85
N GLU A 53 6.71 -13.31 8.16
CA GLU A 53 7.80 -13.43 7.17
C GLU A 53 7.42 -14.34 5.98
N LYS A 54 6.76 -15.48 6.25
CA LYS A 54 6.26 -16.37 5.19
C LYS A 54 5.24 -15.68 4.30
N ASP A 55 4.33 -14.92 4.89
CA ASP A 55 3.29 -14.22 4.15
C ASP A 55 3.89 -13.07 3.33
N GLN A 56 4.85 -12.34 3.88
CA GLN A 56 5.62 -11.33 3.16
C GLN A 56 6.40 -11.94 1.98
N LYS A 57 7.05 -13.08 2.19
CA LYS A 57 7.78 -13.78 1.12
C LYS A 57 6.85 -14.27 0.02
N LYS A 58 5.68 -14.82 0.35
CA LYS A 58 4.66 -15.21 -0.63
C LYS A 58 4.16 -14.01 -1.42
N GLU A 59 3.88 -12.91 -0.74
CA GLU A 59 3.43 -11.67 -1.37
C GLU A 59 4.49 -11.13 -2.34
N LEU A 60 5.77 -11.11 -1.93
CA LEU A 60 6.87 -10.71 -2.80
C LEU A 60 7.01 -11.63 -4.03
N MET A 61 6.92 -12.96 -3.86
CA MET A 61 6.99 -13.89 -4.97
C MET A 61 5.84 -13.72 -5.97
N PHE A 62 4.64 -13.45 -5.46
CA PHE A 62 3.49 -13.12 -6.30
C PHE A 62 3.75 -11.82 -7.08
N GLN A 63 4.32 -10.80 -6.44
CA GLN A 63 4.67 -9.52 -7.05
C GLN A 63 5.70 -9.68 -8.16
N VAL A 64 6.79 -10.42 -7.91
CA VAL A 64 7.82 -10.68 -8.91
C VAL A 64 7.24 -11.42 -10.13
N SER A 65 6.37 -12.41 -9.90
CA SER A 65 5.73 -13.16 -10.98
C SER A 65 4.79 -12.28 -11.81
N SER A 66 3.97 -11.46 -11.17
CA SER A 66 3.07 -10.54 -11.85
C SER A 66 3.83 -9.43 -12.57
N ALA A 67 4.88 -8.88 -11.94
CA ALA A 67 5.77 -7.91 -12.57
C ALA A 67 6.40 -8.47 -13.85
N ALA A 68 6.92 -9.70 -13.80
CA ALA A 68 7.50 -10.39 -14.97
C ALA A 68 6.48 -10.56 -16.11
N HIS A 69 5.22 -10.83 -15.78
CA HIS A 69 4.13 -10.91 -16.76
C HIS A 69 3.87 -9.54 -17.41
N ASP A 70 3.73 -8.48 -16.61
CA ASP A 70 3.40 -7.14 -17.10
C ASP A 70 4.55 -6.48 -17.87
N LEU A 71 5.81 -6.84 -17.55
CA LEU A 71 6.99 -6.43 -18.31
C LEU A 71 7.09 -7.11 -19.69
N ARG A 72 6.51 -8.28 -19.86
CA ARG A 72 6.54 -9.00 -21.14
C ARG A 72 5.83 -8.23 -22.25
N SER A 73 4.72 -7.57 -21.93
CA SER A 73 3.94 -6.82 -22.92
C SER A 73 4.72 -5.67 -23.55
N PRO A 74 5.24 -4.66 -22.83
CA PRO A 74 6.03 -3.59 -23.42
C PRO A 74 7.33 -4.09 -24.07
N LEU A 75 7.99 -5.12 -23.50
CA LEU A 75 9.16 -5.72 -24.12
C LEU A 75 8.83 -6.38 -25.46
N THR A 76 7.65 -6.98 -25.63
CA THR A 76 7.21 -7.56 -26.90
C THR A 76 7.01 -6.48 -27.96
N VAL A 77 6.41 -5.34 -27.56
CA VAL A 77 6.24 -4.16 -28.46
C VAL A 77 7.60 -3.59 -28.85
N ILE A 78 8.50 -3.39 -27.89
CA ILE A 78 9.87 -2.90 -28.16
C ILE A 78 10.59 -3.82 -29.13
N ARG A 79 10.56 -5.13 -28.89
CA ARG A 79 11.24 -6.10 -29.75
C ARG A 79 10.62 -6.16 -31.14
N GLY A 80 9.29 -6.24 -31.25
CA GLY A 80 8.61 -6.32 -32.53
C GLY A 80 8.86 -5.08 -33.40
N ASN A 81 8.79 -3.89 -32.81
CA ASN A 81 9.08 -2.66 -33.53
C ASN A 81 10.57 -2.51 -33.89
N ALA A 82 11.49 -2.96 -33.03
CA ALA A 82 12.91 -2.98 -33.35
C ALA A 82 13.24 -3.93 -34.54
N GLU A 83 12.64 -5.13 -34.55
CA GLU A 83 12.76 -6.10 -35.63
C GLU A 83 12.20 -5.54 -36.96
N PHE A 84 11.06 -4.85 -36.89
CA PHE A 84 10.46 -4.19 -38.04
C PHE A 84 11.35 -3.07 -38.60
N LEU A 85 11.89 -2.20 -37.74
CA LEU A 85 12.78 -1.12 -38.13
C LEU A 85 14.11 -1.58 -38.77
N GLN A 86 14.61 -2.78 -38.37
CA GLN A 86 15.80 -3.37 -38.98
C GLN A 86 15.57 -3.84 -40.42
N SER A 87 14.31 -4.12 -40.77
CA SER A 87 13.95 -4.69 -42.07
C SER A 87 13.40 -3.71 -43.10
N THR A 88 13.23 -2.41 -42.74
CA THR A 88 12.43 -1.47 -43.54
C THR A 88 13.16 -0.14 -43.75
N GLU A 89 12.99 0.48 -44.93
CA GLU A 89 13.43 1.86 -45.21
C GLU A 89 12.59 2.87 -44.40
N GLN A 90 13.16 4.04 -44.13
CA GLN A 90 12.47 5.10 -43.35
C GLN A 90 11.22 5.59 -44.07
N THR A 91 10.08 5.16 -43.62
CA THR A 91 8.75 5.57 -44.11
C THR A 91 7.95 6.23 -42.97
N PRO A 92 6.80 6.86 -43.21
CA PRO A 92 5.91 7.35 -42.14
C PRO A 92 5.55 6.26 -41.10
N GLN A 93 5.49 5.01 -41.53
CA GLN A 93 5.24 3.85 -40.64
C GLN A 93 6.40 3.57 -39.69
N THR A 94 7.66 3.82 -40.11
CA THR A 94 8.82 3.68 -39.23
C THR A 94 8.81 4.75 -38.12
N MET A 95 8.27 5.93 -38.38
CA MET A 95 8.11 6.99 -37.38
C MET A 95 7.05 6.61 -36.34
N GLU A 96 5.96 5.96 -36.75
CA GLU A 96 4.93 5.44 -35.82
C GLU A 96 5.50 4.34 -34.90
N CYS A 97 6.27 3.41 -35.48
CA CYS A 97 6.97 2.36 -34.71
C CYS A 97 7.99 2.95 -33.71
N LEU A 98 8.70 4.01 -34.07
CA LEU A 98 9.61 4.72 -33.16
C LEU A 98 8.85 5.33 -31.98
N LYS A 99 7.69 5.94 -32.25
CA LYS A 99 6.83 6.51 -31.21
C LYS A 99 6.29 5.44 -30.25
N ASP A 100 5.88 4.30 -30.79
CA ASP A 100 5.42 3.17 -29.98
C ASP A 100 6.54 2.59 -29.13
N LEU A 101 7.77 2.50 -29.66
CA LEU A 101 8.96 2.11 -28.92
C LEU A 101 9.26 3.06 -27.76
N GLU A 102 9.22 4.37 -28.02
CA GLU A 102 9.46 5.39 -27.01
C GLU A 102 8.40 5.28 -25.91
N GLN A 103 7.13 5.18 -26.26
CA GLN A 103 6.03 5.08 -25.31
C GLN A 103 6.11 3.79 -24.49
N ALA A 104 6.43 2.66 -25.09
CA ALA A 104 6.62 1.38 -24.39
C ALA A 104 7.83 1.43 -23.43
N SER A 105 8.91 2.14 -23.83
CA SER A 105 10.08 2.34 -22.96
C SER A 105 9.75 3.21 -21.74
N ILE A 106 8.99 4.29 -21.92
CA ILE A 106 8.53 5.16 -20.84
C ILE A 106 7.66 4.35 -19.87
N GLN A 107 6.69 3.61 -20.37
CA GLN A 107 5.82 2.76 -19.57
C GLN A 107 6.61 1.73 -18.74
N LEU A 108 7.63 1.11 -19.36
CA LEU A 108 8.49 0.15 -18.67
C LEU A 108 9.26 0.80 -17.52
N ASN A 109 9.81 1.98 -17.75
CA ASN A 109 10.55 2.74 -16.74
C ASN A 109 9.65 3.15 -15.56
N ASP A 110 8.46 3.63 -15.84
CA ASP A 110 7.47 3.99 -14.80
C ASP A 110 7.04 2.77 -13.99
N TYR A 111 6.78 1.66 -14.65
CA TYR A 111 6.49 0.40 -13.99
C TYR A 111 7.61 -0.01 -13.04
N PHE A 112 8.86 0.02 -13.51
CA PHE A 112 10.02 -0.38 -12.72
C PHE A 112 10.22 0.53 -11.50
N ASN A 113 10.03 1.84 -11.67
CA ASN A 113 10.07 2.80 -10.58
C ASN A 113 8.99 2.53 -9.53
N HIS A 114 7.76 2.28 -9.93
CA HIS A 114 6.67 1.92 -9.02
C HIS A 114 6.94 0.59 -8.29
N PHE A 115 7.46 -0.40 -9.01
CA PHE A 115 7.80 -1.70 -8.44
C PHE A 115 8.92 -1.61 -7.40
N ILE A 116 10.03 -0.93 -7.71
CA ILE A 116 11.14 -0.73 -6.76
C ILE A 116 10.65 -0.06 -5.49
N GLN A 117 9.82 0.94 -5.63
CA GLN A 117 9.34 1.73 -4.51
C GLN A 117 8.34 0.95 -3.64
N TYR A 118 7.49 0.14 -4.27
CA TYR A 118 6.64 -0.79 -3.55
C TYR A 118 7.49 -1.83 -2.80
N SER A 119 8.49 -2.40 -3.46
CA SER A 119 9.40 -3.38 -2.87
C SER A 119 10.16 -2.81 -1.65
N LYS A 120 10.59 -1.54 -1.70
CA LYS A 120 11.24 -0.88 -0.55
C LYS A 120 10.38 -0.90 0.71
N THR A 121 9.06 -0.84 0.60
CA THR A 121 8.15 -0.89 1.76
C THR A 121 8.18 -2.23 2.52
N PHE A 122 8.80 -3.27 1.96
CA PHE A 122 8.96 -4.59 2.61
C PHE A 122 10.31 -4.77 3.28
N TYR A 123 11.34 -4.11 2.78
CA TYR A 123 12.73 -4.29 3.25
C TYR A 123 13.18 -3.23 4.23
N ASP A 124 12.49 -2.11 4.31
CA ASP A 124 12.80 -1.05 5.27
C ASP A 124 12.33 -1.48 6.67
N HIS A 125 13.18 -2.26 7.35
CA HIS A 125 12.95 -2.67 8.73
C HIS A 125 13.04 -1.49 9.73
N ASP A 126 13.55 -0.34 9.28
CA ASP A 126 13.75 0.89 10.06
C ASP A 126 12.81 2.04 9.64
N ILE A 127 11.57 1.72 9.22
CA ILE A 127 10.59 2.78 8.98
C ILE A 127 10.28 3.47 10.31
N GLN A 128 10.96 4.60 10.53
CA GLN A 128 10.70 5.45 11.69
C GLN A 128 9.52 6.36 11.39
N LEU A 129 8.52 6.31 12.25
CA LEU A 129 7.39 7.22 12.20
C LEU A 129 7.75 8.49 12.99
N GLU A 130 7.47 9.64 12.41
CA GLU A 130 7.65 10.96 13.01
C GLU A 130 6.31 11.45 13.56
N ASN A 131 6.33 12.09 14.73
CA ASN A 131 5.14 12.73 15.28
C ASN A 131 4.98 14.11 14.64
N ILE A 132 3.85 14.32 13.97
CA ILE A 132 3.50 15.63 13.41
C ILE A 132 2.13 16.10 13.89
N SER A 133 1.96 17.40 14.04
CA SER A 133 0.67 17.98 14.37
C SER A 133 -0.25 18.03 13.16
N ILE A 134 -1.56 18.02 13.39
CA ILE A 134 -2.57 18.22 12.33
C ILE A 134 -2.38 19.57 11.62
N GLN A 135 -1.89 20.58 12.31
CA GLN A 135 -1.55 21.87 11.69
C GLN A 135 -0.43 21.70 10.65
N GLN A 136 0.65 21.01 11.01
CA GLN A 136 1.77 20.74 10.09
C GLN A 136 1.31 19.85 8.91
N LEU A 137 0.56 18.78 9.21
CA LEU A 137 -0.01 17.92 8.17
C LEU A 137 -0.88 18.71 7.18
N THR A 138 -1.75 19.58 7.68
CA THR A 138 -2.63 20.43 6.86
C THR A 138 -1.83 21.32 5.91
N HIS A 139 -0.77 21.95 6.40
CA HIS A 139 0.12 22.80 5.61
C HIS A 139 0.82 21.99 4.51
N GLN A 140 1.47 20.90 4.90
CA GLN A 140 2.20 20.03 3.99
C GLN A 140 1.30 19.39 2.92
N LEU A 141 0.06 18.97 3.29
CA LEU A 141 -0.89 18.43 2.31
C LEU A 141 -1.26 19.47 1.25
N LYS A 142 -1.53 20.71 1.63
CA LYS A 142 -1.85 21.78 0.68
C LYS A 142 -0.67 22.06 -0.25
N GLU A 143 0.52 22.21 0.30
CA GLU A 143 1.74 22.44 -0.50
C GLU A 143 2.04 21.30 -1.47
N HIS A 144 1.80 20.06 -1.03
CA HIS A 144 2.08 18.87 -1.84
C HIS A 144 1.04 18.63 -2.94
N ILE A 145 -0.24 18.86 -2.66
CA ILE A 145 -1.34 18.55 -3.58
C ILE A 145 -1.52 19.65 -4.62
N THR A 146 -1.42 20.93 -4.23
CA THR A 146 -1.71 22.07 -5.12
C THR A 146 -0.95 22.03 -6.45
N PRO A 147 0.35 21.71 -6.49
CA PRO A 147 1.10 21.63 -7.76
C PRO A 147 0.69 20.47 -8.68
N LEU A 148 0.04 19.44 -8.14
CA LEU A 148 -0.39 18.26 -8.90
C LEU A 148 -1.67 18.52 -9.69
N LEU A 149 -2.47 19.51 -9.27
CA LEU A 149 -3.81 19.72 -9.78
C LEU A 149 -3.80 20.47 -11.11
N PRO A 150 -4.50 19.99 -12.15
CA PRO A 150 -4.77 20.76 -13.35
C PRO A 150 -5.51 22.06 -13.03
N ARG A 151 -5.26 23.12 -13.80
CA ARG A 151 -5.92 24.43 -13.60
C ARG A 151 -7.46 24.37 -13.72
N SER A 152 -7.98 23.38 -14.42
CA SER A 152 -9.42 23.15 -14.62
C SER A 152 -10.07 22.41 -13.44
N THR A 153 -9.29 21.89 -12.48
CA THR A 153 -9.82 21.08 -11.37
C THR A 153 -10.12 21.98 -10.17
N GLN A 154 -11.37 21.98 -9.71
CA GLN A 154 -11.74 22.62 -8.45
C GLN A 154 -11.26 21.77 -7.27
N PHE A 155 -10.42 22.33 -6.42
CA PHE A 155 -9.95 21.67 -5.21
C PHE A 155 -10.57 22.28 -3.96
N VAL A 156 -11.18 21.46 -3.12
CA VAL A 156 -11.79 21.86 -1.84
C VAL A 156 -11.09 21.11 -0.71
N PHE A 157 -10.57 21.85 0.24
CA PHE A 157 -9.95 21.32 1.46
C PHE A 157 -10.72 21.73 2.69
N SER A 158 -11.06 20.76 3.56
CA SER A 158 -11.69 21.02 4.86
C SER A 158 -11.03 20.22 5.97
N ASN A 159 -10.89 20.83 7.14
CA ASN A 159 -10.34 20.19 8.33
C ASN A 159 -11.17 20.57 9.57
N THR A 160 -11.66 19.55 10.27
CA THR A 160 -12.41 19.69 11.52
C THR A 160 -11.65 19.14 12.74
N VAL A 161 -10.41 18.67 12.53
CA VAL A 161 -9.58 18.12 13.61
C VAL A 161 -8.83 19.24 14.32
N THR A 162 -8.69 19.12 15.62
CA THR A 162 -7.94 20.08 16.44
C THR A 162 -6.49 20.20 15.95
N PRO A 163 -5.98 21.43 15.73
CA PRO A 163 -4.65 21.64 15.15
C PRO A 163 -3.48 21.04 15.93
N SER A 164 -3.58 20.95 17.26
CA SER A 164 -2.56 20.39 18.14
C SER A 164 -2.57 18.87 18.24
N THR A 165 -3.58 18.20 17.69
CA THR A 165 -3.63 16.74 17.65
C THR A 165 -2.41 16.18 16.93
N GLN A 166 -1.82 15.12 17.46
CA GLN A 166 -0.60 14.50 16.94
C GLN A 166 -0.91 13.14 16.27
N ILE A 167 -0.21 12.86 15.18
CA ILE A 167 -0.20 11.54 14.51
C ILE A 167 1.23 11.12 14.25
N ALA A 168 1.46 9.80 14.17
CA ALA A 168 2.74 9.24 13.77
C ALA A 168 2.70 8.83 12.30
N ILE A 169 3.54 9.44 11.47
CA ILE A 169 3.65 9.09 10.04
C ILE A 169 5.10 9.04 9.59
N HIS A 170 5.34 8.29 8.51
CA HIS A 170 6.55 8.41 7.71
C HIS A 170 6.23 9.33 6.53
N SER A 171 6.66 10.59 6.61
CA SER A 171 6.26 11.67 5.71
C SER A 171 6.36 11.29 4.22
N ASN A 172 7.51 10.80 3.77
CA ASN A 172 7.71 10.46 2.35
C ASN A 172 6.72 9.39 1.83
N LEU A 173 6.51 8.31 2.60
CA LEU A 173 5.59 7.24 2.20
C LEU A 173 4.14 7.72 2.23
N PHE A 174 3.79 8.50 3.25
CA PHE A 174 2.44 9.02 3.42
C PHE A 174 2.04 9.98 2.29
N PHE A 175 2.86 11.02 2.03
CA PHE A 175 2.56 11.98 0.95
C PHE A 175 2.54 11.33 -0.41
N ARG A 176 3.36 10.33 -0.63
CA ARG A 176 3.33 9.55 -1.85
C ARG A 176 2.05 8.71 -1.99
N ALA A 177 1.54 8.15 -0.89
CA ALA A 177 0.24 7.47 -0.92
C ALA A 177 -0.87 8.46 -1.30
N ILE A 178 -0.82 9.70 -0.78
CA ILE A 178 -1.73 10.77 -1.19
C ILE A 178 -1.59 11.11 -2.67
N THR A 179 -0.36 11.26 -3.18
CA THR A 179 -0.10 11.49 -4.62
C THR A 179 -0.74 10.41 -5.49
N ASN A 180 -0.60 9.14 -5.13
CA ASN A 180 -1.21 8.04 -5.87
C ASN A 180 -2.75 8.15 -5.94
N ILE A 181 -3.39 8.56 -4.83
CA ILE A 181 -4.85 8.75 -4.82
C ILE A 181 -5.26 9.97 -5.67
N ILE A 182 -4.53 11.09 -5.53
CA ILE A 182 -4.80 12.32 -6.29
C ILE A 182 -4.61 12.08 -7.79
N ASN A 183 -3.51 11.42 -8.19
CA ASN A 183 -3.26 11.08 -9.59
C ASN A 183 -4.36 10.18 -10.16
N ASN A 184 -4.80 9.16 -9.41
CA ASN A 184 -5.94 8.34 -9.81
C ASN A 184 -7.21 9.19 -10.00
N ALA A 185 -7.47 10.13 -9.08
CA ALA A 185 -8.62 11.02 -9.19
C ALA A 185 -8.53 11.91 -10.45
N ILE A 186 -7.35 12.48 -10.76
CA ILE A 186 -7.11 13.32 -11.93
C ILE A 186 -7.30 12.53 -13.23
N GLN A 187 -6.76 11.32 -13.32
CA GLN A 187 -6.79 10.50 -14.53
C GLN A 187 -8.19 10.02 -14.91
N HIS A 188 -9.05 9.82 -13.92
CA HIS A 188 -10.43 9.40 -14.15
C HIS A 188 -11.42 10.57 -14.24
N GLN A 189 -10.92 11.83 -14.27
CA GLN A 189 -11.75 13.00 -14.50
C GLN A 189 -12.18 13.08 -15.97
N LYS A 190 -13.40 13.53 -16.19
CA LYS A 190 -13.89 13.94 -17.51
C LYS A 190 -13.60 15.44 -17.69
N GLU A 191 -13.44 15.88 -18.92
CA GLU A 191 -13.30 17.30 -19.25
C GLU A 191 -14.53 18.06 -18.74
N ASN A 192 -14.33 19.21 -18.11
CA ASN A 192 -15.27 20.13 -17.47
C ASN A 192 -15.80 19.70 -16.10
N ASP A 193 -15.82 20.67 -15.17
CA ASP A 193 -16.33 20.58 -13.80
C ASP A 193 -15.69 19.49 -12.91
N ALA A 194 -14.43 19.19 -13.16
CA ALA A 194 -13.67 18.27 -12.32
C ALA A 194 -13.48 18.85 -10.91
N LYS A 195 -13.87 18.07 -9.89
CA LYS A 195 -13.79 18.47 -8.50
C LYS A 195 -13.14 17.37 -7.67
N ILE A 196 -12.13 17.77 -6.88
CA ILE A 196 -11.51 16.92 -5.85
C ILE A 196 -11.73 17.57 -4.49
N GLN A 197 -12.21 16.80 -3.54
CA GLN A 197 -12.41 17.25 -2.17
C GLN A 197 -11.58 16.41 -1.22
N LEU A 198 -10.78 17.05 -0.37
CA LEU A 198 -10.04 16.44 0.71
C LEU A 198 -10.58 16.92 2.04
N THR A 199 -11.04 16.00 2.87
CA THR A 199 -11.61 16.30 4.19
C THR A 199 -10.82 15.56 5.26
N MET A 200 -10.50 16.27 6.34
CA MET A 200 -9.92 15.70 7.55
C MET A 200 -10.92 15.78 8.69
N SER A 201 -11.20 14.65 9.32
CA SER A 201 -12.09 14.55 10.49
C SER A 201 -11.50 13.62 11.54
N GLN A 202 -12.01 13.68 12.75
CA GLN A 202 -11.63 12.77 13.83
C GLN A 202 -12.82 11.90 14.20
N GLU A 203 -12.60 10.56 14.18
CA GLU A 203 -13.59 9.56 14.60
C GLU A 203 -12.93 8.58 15.58
N ASN A 204 -13.50 8.37 16.75
CA ASN A 204 -13.04 7.36 17.72
C ASN A 204 -11.51 7.30 17.91
N ASN A 205 -10.88 8.42 18.21
CA ASN A 205 -9.42 8.52 18.40
C ASN A 205 -8.58 8.17 17.15
N ARG A 206 -9.17 8.34 15.97
CA ARG A 206 -8.50 8.15 14.68
C ARG A 206 -8.67 9.38 13.81
N LEU A 207 -7.63 9.74 13.09
CA LEU A 207 -7.72 10.67 11.99
C LEU A 207 -8.34 9.94 10.79
N VAL A 208 -9.37 10.54 10.22
CA VAL A 208 -10.00 10.10 8.98
C VAL A 208 -9.69 11.13 7.90
N LEU A 209 -8.91 10.73 6.91
CA LEU A 209 -8.62 11.52 5.73
C LEU A 209 -9.43 10.98 4.57
N THR A 210 -10.34 11.77 4.04
CA THR A 210 -11.24 11.39 2.95
C THR A 210 -10.88 12.17 1.69
N ILE A 211 -10.61 11.49 0.59
CA ILE A 211 -10.39 12.08 -0.73
C ILE A 211 -11.51 11.61 -1.62
N TRP A 212 -12.32 12.57 -2.08
CA TRP A 212 -13.45 12.32 -2.98
C TRP A 212 -13.25 13.08 -4.28
N ASN A 213 -13.63 12.45 -5.40
CA ASN A 213 -13.69 13.13 -6.68
C ASN A 213 -15.03 12.82 -7.37
N ASN A 214 -15.57 13.82 -8.07
CA ASN A 214 -16.74 13.64 -8.90
C ASN A 214 -16.39 12.94 -10.22
N GLN A 215 -17.42 12.62 -11.03
CA GLN A 215 -17.33 12.13 -12.43
C GLN A 215 -16.72 10.73 -12.61
N SER A 216 -16.22 10.09 -11.57
CA SER A 216 -15.74 8.71 -11.62
C SER A 216 -16.31 7.88 -10.48
N THR A 217 -16.42 6.58 -10.69
CA THR A 217 -16.83 5.62 -9.67
C THR A 217 -15.99 4.36 -9.78
N PHE A 218 -15.74 3.71 -8.65
CA PHE A 218 -15.16 2.39 -8.66
C PHE A 218 -16.16 1.35 -9.13
N SER A 219 -15.74 0.42 -9.96
CA SER A 219 -16.57 -0.75 -10.27
C SER A 219 -16.74 -1.66 -9.06
N LYS A 220 -17.72 -2.56 -9.11
CA LYS A 220 -17.92 -3.57 -8.08
C LYS A 220 -16.66 -4.42 -7.87
N ASN A 221 -15.97 -4.76 -8.95
CA ASN A 221 -14.76 -5.56 -8.92
C ASN A 221 -13.62 -4.81 -8.25
N VAL A 222 -13.44 -3.51 -8.55
CA VAL A 222 -12.43 -2.66 -7.88
C VAL A 222 -12.74 -2.57 -6.39
N LEU A 223 -13.98 -2.36 -5.97
CA LEU A 223 -14.37 -2.28 -4.57
C LEU A 223 -14.05 -3.58 -3.80
N HIS A 224 -14.22 -4.75 -4.42
CA HIS A 224 -13.91 -6.04 -3.81
C HIS A 224 -12.40 -6.37 -3.78
N HIS A 225 -11.66 -5.95 -4.80
CA HIS A 225 -10.25 -6.30 -4.98
C HIS A 225 -9.30 -5.12 -4.77
N ALA A 226 -9.82 -3.98 -4.32
CA ALA A 226 -9.04 -2.76 -4.11
C ALA A 226 -7.85 -2.99 -3.18
N GLY A 227 -6.69 -2.55 -3.66
CA GLY A 227 -5.43 -2.73 -2.95
C GLY A 227 -4.88 -4.16 -3.01
N ASN A 228 -5.44 -5.05 -3.83
CA ASN A 228 -4.74 -6.24 -4.29
C ASN A 228 -3.76 -5.82 -5.37
N LEU A 229 -2.55 -6.41 -5.29
CA LEU A 229 -1.47 -6.11 -6.22
C LEU A 229 -1.88 -6.44 -7.65
N PHE A 230 -1.51 -5.54 -8.59
CA PHE A 230 -1.70 -5.73 -10.02
C PHE A 230 -3.16 -5.93 -10.45
N TYR A 231 -4.12 -5.60 -9.59
CA TYR A 231 -5.51 -5.65 -10.00
C TYR A 231 -5.82 -4.50 -10.95
N LYS A 232 -6.17 -4.86 -12.19
CA LYS A 232 -6.65 -3.95 -13.23
C LYS A 232 -8.05 -4.38 -13.65
N GLU A 233 -8.92 -3.43 -13.85
CA GLU A 233 -10.30 -3.70 -14.28
C GLU A 233 -10.38 -4.19 -15.74
N ASP A 234 -9.48 -3.72 -16.60
CA ASP A 234 -9.44 -4.04 -18.04
C ASP A 234 -8.09 -4.64 -18.44
N GLN A 235 -8.06 -5.96 -18.62
CA GLN A 235 -6.95 -6.65 -19.32
C GLN A 235 -7.04 -6.49 -20.85
N ALA A 236 -8.09 -5.85 -21.38
CA ALA A 236 -8.45 -5.90 -22.81
C ALA A 236 -8.39 -4.57 -23.56
N ARG A 237 -7.90 -3.45 -22.94
CA ARG A 237 -7.77 -2.18 -23.66
C ARG A 237 -6.43 -2.01 -24.31
N THR A 238 -6.48 -1.60 -25.58
CA THR A 238 -5.38 -1.25 -26.49
C THR A 238 -4.27 -0.42 -25.83
N PRO A 239 -2.99 -0.58 -26.25
CA PRO A 239 -1.80 0.03 -25.63
C PRO A 239 -1.75 1.56 -25.62
N SER A 240 -2.73 2.25 -26.17
CA SER A 240 -2.73 3.70 -26.45
C SER A 240 -3.24 4.61 -25.32
N GLN A 241 -3.70 4.06 -24.18
CA GLN A 241 -4.07 4.87 -23.02
C GLN A 241 -3.25 4.43 -21.80
N GLU A 242 -2.61 5.40 -21.16
CA GLU A 242 -1.73 5.30 -19.98
C GLU A 242 -2.06 4.11 -19.07
N SER A 243 -1.28 3.04 -19.21
CA SER A 243 -1.55 1.77 -18.53
C SER A 243 -1.06 1.87 -17.08
N HIS A 244 -1.97 2.18 -16.16
CA HIS A 244 -1.65 2.08 -14.74
C HIS A 244 -1.51 0.61 -14.35
N PHE A 245 -0.37 0.28 -13.75
CA PHE A 245 0.02 -1.11 -13.42
C PHE A 245 -0.70 -1.71 -12.22
N GLY A 246 -1.79 -1.10 -11.71
CA GLY A 246 -2.53 -1.59 -10.54
C GLY A 246 -1.72 -1.55 -9.23
N LEU A 247 -0.62 -0.79 -9.22
CA LEU A 247 0.29 -0.67 -8.07
C LEU A 247 -0.08 0.48 -7.13
N GLY A 248 -0.81 1.50 -7.61
CA GLY A 248 -1.08 2.72 -6.86
C GLY A 248 -1.88 2.47 -5.58
N LEU A 249 -3.04 1.85 -5.67
CA LEU A 249 -3.89 1.58 -4.49
C LEU A 249 -3.31 0.48 -3.59
N SER A 250 -2.59 -0.48 -4.14
CA SER A 250 -1.89 -1.49 -3.34
C SER A 250 -0.74 -0.87 -2.53
N PHE A 251 -0.02 0.10 -3.10
CA PHE A 251 0.95 0.90 -2.36
C PHE A 251 0.28 1.69 -1.22
N VAL A 252 -0.83 2.37 -1.49
CA VAL A 252 -1.61 3.10 -0.45
C VAL A 252 -2.02 2.16 0.68
N LYS A 253 -2.58 1.00 0.36
CA LYS A 253 -2.97 -0.01 1.35
C LYS A 253 -1.79 -0.48 2.20
N ARG A 254 -0.63 -0.70 1.56
CA ARG A 254 0.61 -1.09 2.26
C ARG A 254 1.10 0.03 3.19
N VAL A 255 1.13 1.26 2.70
CA VAL A 255 1.50 2.43 3.52
C VAL A 255 0.57 2.57 4.72
N MET A 256 -0.75 2.45 4.54
CA MET A 256 -1.69 2.49 5.65
C MET A 256 -1.40 1.40 6.68
N LYS A 257 -1.10 0.18 6.25
CA LYS A 257 -0.71 -0.92 7.16
C LYS A 257 0.54 -0.59 7.97
N LEU A 258 1.54 0.06 7.36
CA LEU A 258 2.76 0.51 8.06
C LEU A 258 2.48 1.60 9.11
N HIS A 259 1.40 2.37 8.93
CA HIS A 259 0.94 3.40 9.85
C HIS A 259 -0.13 2.89 10.85
N ASN A 260 -0.30 1.57 11.00
CA ASN A 260 -1.37 0.96 11.81
C ASN A 260 -2.77 1.47 11.42
N GLY A 261 -2.92 1.87 10.16
CA GLY A 261 -4.13 2.42 9.59
C GLY A 261 -4.83 1.48 8.63
N THR A 262 -5.95 1.93 8.07
CA THR A 262 -6.73 1.21 7.05
C THR A 262 -7.10 2.12 5.89
N MET A 263 -7.34 1.51 4.72
CA MET A 263 -7.87 2.16 3.53
C MET A 263 -9.21 1.55 3.17
N HIS A 264 -10.20 2.38 2.88
CA HIS A 264 -11.52 1.97 2.40
C HIS A 264 -11.84 2.72 1.12
N LEU A 265 -12.52 2.03 0.19
CA LEU A 265 -13.03 2.60 -1.05
C LEU A 265 -14.55 2.52 -1.05
N GLU A 266 -15.19 3.58 -1.50
CA GLU A 266 -16.64 3.63 -1.64
C GLU A 266 -17.05 4.59 -2.76
N ASN A 267 -18.28 4.42 -3.24
CA ASN A 267 -18.90 5.35 -4.20
C ASN A 267 -19.97 6.17 -3.48
N ILE A 268 -19.79 7.49 -3.43
CA ILE A 268 -20.71 8.43 -2.76
C ILE A 268 -21.00 9.60 -3.68
N HIS A 269 -22.25 10.03 -3.74
CA HIS A 269 -22.69 11.20 -4.50
C HIS A 269 -22.24 11.19 -5.98
N ASN A 270 -22.35 10.06 -6.65
CA ASN A 270 -21.87 9.85 -8.02
C ASN A 270 -20.37 10.11 -8.20
N GLY A 271 -19.59 9.94 -7.15
CA GLY A 271 -18.13 10.10 -7.12
C GLY A 271 -17.43 8.91 -6.48
N ALA A 272 -16.13 8.81 -6.72
CA ALA A 272 -15.25 7.86 -6.07
C ALA A 272 -14.67 8.46 -4.78
N GLN A 273 -14.66 7.70 -3.70
CA GLN A 273 -14.11 8.12 -2.42
C GLN A 273 -13.10 7.12 -1.89
N VAL A 274 -11.94 7.64 -1.48
CA VAL A 274 -10.91 6.89 -0.75
C VAL A 274 -10.84 7.45 0.66
N LYS A 275 -11.02 6.58 1.66
CA LYS A 275 -10.95 6.93 3.08
C LYS A 275 -9.71 6.26 3.69
N LEU A 276 -8.82 7.06 4.26
CA LEU A 276 -7.64 6.63 5.01
C LEU A 276 -7.87 6.89 6.49
N ILE A 277 -7.66 5.87 7.32
CA ILE A 277 -7.91 5.95 8.76
C ILE A 277 -6.60 5.63 9.49
N ILE A 278 -6.10 6.55 10.31
CA ILE A 278 -4.83 6.44 11.04
C ILE A 278 -5.06 6.71 12.52
N PRO A 279 -4.39 5.98 13.45
CA PRO A 279 -4.48 6.26 14.87
C PRO A 279 -3.91 7.64 15.22
N ILE A 280 -4.56 8.33 16.14
CA ILE A 280 -4.08 9.56 16.78
C ILE A 280 -3.21 9.18 17.98
N ILE A 281 -2.15 9.93 18.23
CA ILE A 281 -1.31 9.80 19.42
C ILE A 281 -2.05 10.52 20.57
N ILE A 282 -2.26 9.79 21.65
CA ILE A 282 -2.92 10.32 22.88
C ILE A 282 -1.84 10.83 23.82
#